data_df36270b49ae3b60cb877d6e549ca6ce
#
_entry.id   df36270b49ae3b60cb877d6e549ca6ce
#
_cell.length_a   1.000
_cell.length_b   1.000
_cell.length_c   1.000
_cell.angle_alpha   90.00
_cell.angle_beta   90.00
_cell.angle_gamma   90.00
#
_symmetry.space_group_name_H-M   'P 1'
#
loop_
_entity.id
_entity.type
_entity.pdbx_description
1 polymer ?
#
loop_
_entity_poly.entity_id
_entity_poly.type
_entity_poly.pdbx_seq_one_letter_code
_entity_poly.pdbx_strand_id
1 'polypeptide(L)'
;RLAEPEMLTFSAIGSALLSDLGLWPEQHDTEDSARLAAAQMTADDRTWPVHYFVSDTSGEKPAEEFHTDDEQVDLERFDALGVVQTSAKRSVDEIRATVAELADLFGREQLEKAQIVEVLARLVPTFSHVETGRGLDQRM
;
A
#
# COMPACT_ATOMS: atom_id res chain seq x y z
N ARG A 1 -4.50 5.26 -14.32
CA ARG A 1 -3.27 4.46 -14.18
C ARG A 1 -2.12 5.30 -14.68
N LEU A 2 -1.08 5.47 -13.87
CA LEU A 2 0.15 6.11 -14.32
C LEU A 2 0.73 5.32 -15.50
N ALA A 3 1.34 6.00 -16.47
CA ALA A 3 2.06 5.33 -17.54
C ALA A 3 3.26 4.56 -16.93
N GLU A 4 3.64 3.42 -17.52
CA GLU A 4 4.75 2.62 -17.01
C GLU A 4 6.05 3.40 -16.71
N PRO A 5 6.45 4.40 -17.52
CA PRO A 5 7.64 5.20 -17.22
C PRO A 5 7.48 6.14 -16.01
N GLU A 6 6.25 6.35 -15.52
CA GLU A 6 5.97 7.17 -14.34
C GLU A 6 5.87 6.34 -13.04
N MET A 7 5.88 5.01 -13.16
CA MET A 7 5.85 4.10 -12.02
C MET A 7 7.26 3.88 -11.49
N LEU A 8 7.53 4.41 -10.31
CA LEU A 8 8.78 4.22 -9.61
C LEU A 8 8.61 3.16 -8.53
N THR A 9 9.59 2.26 -8.41
CA THR A 9 9.66 1.31 -7.29
C THR A 9 10.20 2.00 -6.04
N PHE A 10 9.82 1.51 -4.85
CA PHE A 10 10.40 2.02 -3.60
C PHE A 10 11.92 1.88 -3.55
N SER A 11 12.48 0.82 -4.13
CA SER A 11 13.93 0.65 -4.24
C SER A 11 14.58 1.73 -5.13
N ALA A 12 13.94 2.12 -6.23
CA ALA A 12 14.44 3.21 -7.08
C ALA A 12 14.39 4.56 -6.35
N ILE A 13 13.29 4.84 -5.63
CA ILE A 13 13.17 6.06 -4.82
C ILE A 13 14.22 6.09 -3.71
N GLY A 14 14.41 4.98 -2.99
CA GLY A 14 15.42 4.87 -1.94
C GLY A 14 16.84 5.08 -2.47
N SER A 15 17.16 4.48 -3.61
CA SER A 15 18.49 4.66 -4.25
C SER A 15 18.71 6.09 -4.72
N ALA A 16 17.70 6.75 -5.27
CA ALA A 16 17.79 8.16 -5.67
C ALA A 16 18.04 9.06 -4.46
N LEU A 17 17.30 8.86 -3.36
CA LEU A 17 17.49 9.60 -2.11
C LEU A 17 18.92 9.41 -1.57
N LEU A 18 19.43 8.19 -1.53
CA LEU A 18 20.80 7.93 -1.08
C LEU A 18 21.81 8.65 -1.97
N SER A 19 21.63 8.62 -3.30
CA SER A 19 22.47 9.34 -4.23
C SER A 19 22.49 10.85 -3.98
N ASP A 20 21.34 11.46 -3.71
CA ASP A 20 21.23 12.89 -3.38
C ASP A 20 21.93 13.25 -2.07
N LEU A 21 21.99 12.30 -1.14
CA LEU A 21 22.76 12.42 0.10
C LEU A 21 24.26 12.12 -0.05
N GLY A 22 24.72 11.78 -1.26
CA GLY A 22 26.11 11.39 -1.53
C GLY A 22 26.47 10.01 -1.01
N LEU A 23 25.50 9.13 -0.85
CA LEU A 23 25.62 7.76 -0.39
C LEU A 23 25.28 6.76 -1.50
N TRP A 24 25.75 5.51 -1.36
CA TRP A 24 25.47 4.42 -2.28
C TRP A 24 24.81 3.27 -1.53
N PRO A 25 23.78 2.61 -2.09
CA PRO A 25 23.16 1.46 -1.46
C PRO A 25 24.15 0.27 -1.44
N GLU A 26 24.34 -0.32 -0.27
CA GLU A 26 25.04 -1.59 -0.05
C GLU A 26 23.99 -2.66 0.26
N GLN A 27 23.76 -3.56 -0.70
CA GLN A 27 22.70 -4.55 -0.58
C GLN A 27 23.10 -5.71 0.33
N HIS A 28 22.22 -6.06 1.25
CA HIS A 28 22.33 -7.18 2.17
C HIS A 28 21.23 -8.21 1.90
N ASP A 29 21.57 -9.49 2.11
CA ASP A 29 20.66 -10.61 1.87
C ASP A 29 19.55 -10.70 2.92
N THR A 30 19.76 -10.15 4.11
CA THR A 30 18.80 -10.17 5.22
C THR A 30 18.69 -8.82 5.89
N GLU A 31 17.53 -8.55 6.51
CA GLU A 31 17.31 -7.35 7.31
C GLU A 31 18.28 -7.25 8.49
N ASP A 32 18.52 -8.37 9.19
CA ASP A 32 19.44 -8.42 10.32
C ASP A 32 20.87 -8.06 9.92
N SER A 33 21.36 -8.55 8.77
CA SER A 33 22.68 -8.20 8.28
C SER A 33 22.79 -6.72 7.90
N ALA A 34 21.75 -6.14 7.30
CA ALA A 34 21.70 -4.71 7.01
C ALA A 34 21.70 -3.87 8.29
N ARG A 35 20.90 -4.24 9.30
CA ARG A 35 20.86 -3.55 10.61
C ARG A 35 22.18 -3.63 11.33
N LEU A 36 22.84 -4.79 11.30
CA LEU A 36 24.16 -4.97 11.93
C LEU A 36 25.22 -4.09 11.24
N ALA A 37 25.22 -4.03 9.91
CA ALA A 37 26.11 -3.17 9.15
C ALA A 37 25.83 -1.68 9.45
N ALA A 38 24.56 -1.27 9.50
CA ALA A 38 24.17 0.09 9.83
C ALA A 38 24.62 0.52 11.24
N ALA A 39 24.61 -0.40 12.21
CA ALA A 39 25.08 -0.13 13.57
C ALA A 39 26.62 0.10 13.66
N GLN A 40 27.36 -0.31 12.64
CA GLN A 40 28.82 -0.16 12.55
C GLN A 40 29.25 1.03 11.70
N MET A 41 28.32 1.74 11.07
CA MET A 41 28.59 2.88 10.21
C MET A 41 29.24 4.04 10.97
N THR A 42 30.11 4.73 10.29
CA THR A 42 30.78 5.96 10.72
C THR A 42 30.41 7.13 9.80
N ALA A 43 30.76 8.33 10.19
CA ALA A 43 30.52 9.54 9.37
C ALA A 43 31.33 9.57 8.05
N ASP A 44 32.36 8.74 7.94
CA ASP A 44 33.21 8.68 6.75
C ASP A 44 32.70 7.68 5.70
N ASP A 45 31.74 6.81 6.09
CA ASP A 45 31.18 5.82 5.18
C ASP A 45 30.36 6.49 4.07
N ARG A 46 30.50 5.96 2.86
CA ARG A 46 29.78 6.42 1.66
C ARG A 46 28.75 5.40 1.17
N THR A 47 28.65 4.25 1.81
CA THR A 47 27.63 3.25 1.54
C THR A 47 26.58 3.27 2.64
N TRP A 48 25.34 2.92 2.28
CA TRP A 48 24.24 2.76 3.20
C TRP A 48 23.69 1.34 3.10
N PRO A 49 23.69 0.55 4.17
CA PRO A 49 23.17 -0.81 4.15
C PRO A 49 21.68 -0.84 3.84
N VAL A 50 21.29 -1.61 2.84
CA VAL A 50 19.90 -1.78 2.42
C VAL A 50 19.56 -3.26 2.27
N HIS A 51 18.33 -3.61 2.60
CA HIS A 51 17.74 -4.91 2.32
C HIS A 51 16.46 -4.72 1.52
N TYR A 52 16.42 -5.25 0.29
CA TYR A 52 15.24 -5.23 -0.55
C TYR A 52 14.51 -6.57 -0.45
N PHE A 53 13.22 -6.52 -0.17
CA PHE A 53 12.37 -7.70 -0.11
C PHE A 53 11.04 -7.46 -0.81
N VAL A 54 10.38 -8.53 -1.20
CA VAL A 54 9.02 -8.47 -1.70
C VAL A 54 8.08 -8.54 -0.50
N SER A 55 7.12 -7.63 -0.45
CA SER A 55 6.13 -7.64 0.64
C SER A 55 5.32 -8.93 0.62
N ASP A 56 5.12 -9.50 1.81
CA ASP A 56 4.27 -10.64 2.07
C ASP A 56 3.12 -10.30 3.04
N THR A 57 2.85 -9.01 3.20
CA THR A 57 1.79 -8.49 4.07
C THR A 57 0.42 -8.70 3.43
N SER A 58 -0.56 -9.12 4.24
CA SER A 58 -1.94 -9.30 3.79
C SER A 58 -2.56 -8.00 3.32
N GLY A 59 -3.23 -8.03 2.17
CA GLY A 59 -4.00 -6.90 1.64
C GLY A 59 -3.18 -5.83 0.94
N GLU A 60 -1.87 -6.00 0.77
CA GLU A 60 -1.03 -5.06 0.03
C GLU A 60 -1.22 -5.23 -1.48
N LYS A 61 -1.33 -4.10 -2.18
CA LYS A 61 -1.38 -4.07 -3.64
C LYS A 61 0.01 -3.85 -4.23
N PRO A 62 0.33 -4.49 -5.37
CA PRO A 62 1.63 -4.30 -6.05
C PRO A 62 1.81 -2.90 -6.63
N ALA A 63 0.72 -2.17 -6.87
CA ALA A 63 0.72 -0.79 -7.34
C ALA A 63 -0.53 -0.07 -6.85
N GLU A 64 -0.42 1.24 -6.58
CA GLU A 64 -1.54 2.08 -6.23
C GLU A 64 -2.41 2.37 -7.47
N GLU A 65 -3.72 2.28 -7.28
CA GLU A 65 -4.73 2.60 -8.28
C GLU A 65 -5.50 3.84 -7.83
N PHE A 66 -5.46 4.90 -8.65
CA PHE A 66 -6.16 6.15 -8.37
C PHE A 66 -7.61 6.16 -8.87
N HIS A 67 -7.93 5.26 -9.77
CA HIS A 67 -9.27 5.03 -10.30
C HIS A 67 -9.39 3.58 -10.77
N THR A 68 -10.61 3.07 -10.86
CA THR A 68 -10.91 1.75 -11.42
C THR A 68 -11.11 1.81 -12.93
N ASP A 69 -11.04 0.67 -13.62
CA ASP A 69 -11.25 0.58 -15.07
C ASP A 69 -12.69 0.98 -15.48
N ASP A 70 -13.64 0.91 -14.54
CA ASP A 70 -15.05 1.29 -14.75
C ASP A 70 -15.32 2.79 -14.56
N GLU A 71 -14.34 3.54 -14.07
CA GLU A 71 -14.46 4.97 -13.84
C GLU A 71 -14.00 5.76 -15.06
N GLN A 72 -14.83 6.73 -15.49
CA GLN A 72 -14.47 7.65 -16.54
C GLN A 72 -13.58 8.75 -15.97
N VAL A 73 -12.38 8.87 -16.53
CA VAL A 73 -11.40 9.89 -16.12
C VAL A 73 -11.19 10.89 -17.25
N ASP A 74 -11.39 12.16 -16.95
CA ASP A 74 -11.05 13.28 -17.82
C ASP A 74 -9.60 13.68 -17.54
N LEU A 75 -8.70 13.36 -18.46
CA LEU A 75 -7.28 13.69 -18.41
C LEU A 75 -6.93 14.99 -19.17
N GLU A 76 -7.92 15.60 -19.86
CA GLU A 76 -7.70 16.77 -20.70
C GLU A 76 -8.01 18.09 -19.97
N ARG A 77 -8.73 18.02 -18.85
CA ARG A 77 -9.16 19.19 -18.12
C ARG A 77 -8.04 19.96 -17.43
N PHE A 78 -6.99 19.26 -16.99
CA PHE A 78 -5.82 19.82 -16.34
C PHE A 78 -4.55 19.09 -16.81
N ASP A 79 -3.43 19.79 -16.88
CA ASP A 79 -2.17 19.24 -17.40
C ASP A 79 -1.60 18.12 -16.52
N ALA A 80 -1.81 18.17 -15.20
CA ALA A 80 -1.20 17.25 -14.25
C ALA A 80 -2.21 16.51 -13.35
N LEU A 81 -3.51 16.66 -13.61
CA LEU A 81 -4.57 16.07 -12.77
C LEU A 81 -5.63 15.38 -13.64
N GLY A 82 -5.93 14.12 -13.32
CA GLY A 82 -7.11 13.44 -13.84
C GLY A 82 -8.35 13.75 -12.98
N VAL A 83 -9.49 13.95 -13.60
CA VAL A 83 -10.77 14.16 -12.90
C VAL A 83 -11.66 12.95 -13.11
N VAL A 84 -11.93 12.21 -12.04
CA VAL A 84 -12.90 11.10 -12.07
C VAL A 84 -14.31 11.68 -12.21
N GLN A 85 -14.98 11.42 -13.33
CA GLN A 85 -16.29 11.96 -13.67
C GLN A 85 -17.43 11.13 -13.12
N THR A 86 -17.23 9.81 -13.07
CA THR A 86 -18.24 8.86 -12.57
C THR A 86 -17.68 8.08 -11.40
N SER A 87 -18.25 8.30 -10.22
CA SER A 87 -18.04 7.42 -9.08
C SER A 87 -19.29 6.58 -8.84
N ALA A 88 -19.12 5.34 -8.44
CA ALA A 88 -20.24 4.51 -7.97
C ALA A 88 -20.92 5.21 -6.78
N LYS A 89 -22.14 5.71 -7.00
CA LYS A 89 -22.89 6.41 -5.96
C LYS A 89 -23.63 5.38 -5.11
N ARG A 90 -23.26 5.26 -3.86
CA ARG A 90 -24.03 4.55 -2.86
C ARG A 90 -25.03 5.49 -2.20
N SER A 91 -26.22 4.99 -1.89
CA SER A 91 -27.17 5.77 -1.11
C SER A 91 -26.68 5.95 0.33
N VAL A 92 -27.09 7.02 0.97
CA VAL A 92 -26.76 7.26 2.39
C VAL A 92 -27.29 6.13 3.28
N ASP A 93 -28.43 5.55 2.92
CA ASP A 93 -29.05 4.46 3.68
C ASP A 93 -28.29 3.14 3.55
N GLU A 94 -27.74 2.82 2.36
CA GLU A 94 -26.82 1.69 2.18
C GLU A 94 -25.56 1.84 3.03
N ILE A 95 -24.94 3.03 3.03
CA ILE A 95 -23.75 3.30 3.83
C ILE A 95 -24.07 3.17 5.32
N ARG A 96 -25.19 3.75 5.78
CA ARG A 96 -25.62 3.63 7.19
C ARG A 96 -25.88 2.19 7.60
N ALA A 97 -26.53 1.42 6.75
CA ALA A 97 -26.79 0.00 7.01
C ALA A 97 -25.49 -0.79 7.13
N THR A 98 -24.52 -0.54 6.24
CA THR A 98 -23.20 -1.19 6.28
C THR A 98 -22.43 -0.81 7.55
N VAL A 99 -22.45 0.47 7.94
CA VAL A 99 -21.79 0.94 9.18
C VAL A 99 -22.44 0.31 10.42
N ALA A 100 -23.77 0.19 10.44
CA ALA A 100 -24.49 -0.46 11.54
C ALA A 100 -24.14 -1.95 11.63
N GLU A 101 -24.06 -2.65 10.49
CA GLU A 101 -23.65 -4.06 10.43
C GLU A 101 -22.22 -4.26 10.93
N LEU A 102 -21.27 -3.41 10.52
CA LEU A 102 -19.91 -3.43 11.02
C LEU A 102 -19.86 -3.17 12.53
N ALA A 103 -20.62 -2.19 13.04
CA ALA A 103 -20.69 -1.90 14.46
C ALA A 103 -21.22 -3.09 15.27
N ASP A 104 -22.23 -3.81 14.75
CA ASP A 104 -22.75 -5.03 15.37
C ASP A 104 -21.68 -6.14 15.37
N LEU A 105 -20.97 -6.34 14.26
CA LEU A 105 -19.89 -7.31 14.18
C LEU A 105 -18.80 -7.04 15.21
N PHE A 106 -18.34 -5.78 15.33
CA PHE A 106 -17.32 -5.38 16.31
C PHE A 106 -17.79 -5.45 17.76
N GLY A 107 -19.11 -5.47 18.00
CA GLY A 107 -19.67 -5.68 19.34
C GLY A 107 -19.74 -7.14 19.79
N ARG A 108 -19.43 -8.10 18.93
CA ARG A 108 -19.49 -9.54 19.26
C ARG A 108 -18.25 -9.98 20.02
N GLU A 109 -18.42 -10.91 20.98
CA GLU A 109 -17.32 -11.51 21.71
C GLU A 109 -16.37 -12.32 20.82
N GLN A 110 -16.90 -12.89 19.75
CA GLN A 110 -16.12 -13.63 18.74
C GLN A 110 -16.36 -13.01 17.38
N LEU A 111 -15.32 -12.43 16.82
CA LEU A 111 -15.34 -11.81 15.50
C LEU A 111 -14.28 -12.46 14.61
N GLU A 112 -14.72 -12.99 13.48
CA GLU A 112 -13.83 -13.52 12.46
C GLU A 112 -13.57 -12.47 11.38
N LYS A 113 -12.30 -12.31 10.99
CA LYS A 113 -11.87 -11.39 9.93
C LYS A 113 -12.66 -11.58 8.62
N ALA A 114 -12.99 -12.83 8.28
CA ALA A 114 -13.76 -13.15 7.08
C ALA A 114 -15.13 -12.46 7.05
N GLN A 115 -15.79 -12.28 8.20
CA GLN A 115 -17.08 -11.59 8.29
C GLN A 115 -16.95 -10.10 7.93
N ILE A 116 -15.86 -9.45 8.37
CA ILE A 116 -15.58 -8.05 8.02
C ILE A 116 -15.30 -7.93 6.52
N VAL A 117 -14.45 -8.83 5.99
CA VAL A 117 -14.10 -8.86 4.56
C VAL A 117 -15.34 -9.02 3.69
N GLU A 118 -16.28 -9.89 4.07
CA GLU A 118 -17.54 -10.10 3.36
C GLU A 118 -18.39 -8.82 3.30
N VAL A 119 -18.53 -8.11 4.43
CA VAL A 119 -19.27 -6.85 4.47
C VAL A 119 -18.62 -5.79 3.60
N LEU A 120 -17.29 -5.67 3.66
CA LEU A 120 -16.53 -4.71 2.85
C LEU A 120 -16.60 -5.04 1.36
N ALA A 121 -16.52 -6.30 0.96
CA ALA A 121 -16.62 -6.73 -0.44
C ALA A 121 -18.01 -6.43 -1.05
N ARG A 122 -19.09 -6.49 -0.26
CA ARG A 122 -20.42 -6.05 -0.71
C ARG A 122 -20.50 -4.54 -0.94
N LEU A 123 -19.83 -3.76 -0.09
CA LEU A 123 -19.82 -2.30 -0.21
C LEU A 123 -18.89 -1.85 -1.35
N VAL A 124 -17.74 -2.49 -1.49
CA VAL A 124 -16.70 -2.16 -2.48
C VAL A 124 -16.46 -3.40 -3.36
N PRO A 125 -17.15 -3.55 -4.50
CA PRO A 125 -17.03 -4.76 -5.34
C PRO A 125 -15.62 -5.03 -5.87
N THR A 126 -14.80 -3.99 -5.99
CA THR A 126 -13.37 -4.10 -6.38
C THR A 126 -12.44 -4.45 -5.22
N PHE A 127 -12.98 -4.54 -3.99
CA PHE A 127 -12.19 -4.91 -2.83
C PHE A 127 -11.73 -6.37 -2.95
N SER A 128 -10.42 -6.56 -3.03
CA SER A 128 -9.80 -7.87 -3.08
C SER A 128 -8.89 -8.03 -1.86
N HIS A 129 -9.23 -8.94 -0.97
CA HIS A 129 -8.42 -9.26 0.20
C HIS A 129 -7.67 -10.56 -0.05
N VAL A 130 -6.33 -10.50 -0.01
CA VAL A 130 -5.45 -11.67 -0.04
C VAL A 130 -4.92 -11.89 1.36
N GLU A 131 -5.27 -13.03 1.96
CA GLU A 131 -4.80 -13.40 3.29
C GLU A 131 -3.49 -14.18 3.19
N THR A 132 -2.42 -13.62 3.76
CA THR A 132 -1.10 -14.26 3.83
C THR A 132 -0.75 -14.74 5.25
N GLY A 133 -1.63 -14.47 6.22
CA GLY A 133 -1.40 -14.77 7.64
C GLY A 133 -0.40 -13.83 8.31
N ARG A 134 0.05 -12.78 7.62
CA ARG A 134 0.97 -11.77 8.15
C ARG A 134 0.33 -10.38 8.12
N GLY A 135 0.29 -9.73 9.27
CA GLY A 135 -0.16 -8.35 9.42
C GLY A 135 1.01 -7.37 9.44
N LEU A 136 0.71 -6.09 9.20
CA LEU A 136 1.70 -5.01 9.22
C LEU A 136 2.39 -4.89 10.59
N ASP A 137 1.63 -5.09 11.69
CA ASP A 137 2.14 -4.97 13.07
C ASP A 137 3.23 -6.00 13.42
N GLN A 138 3.32 -7.09 12.65
CA GLN A 138 4.35 -8.11 12.86
C GLN A 138 5.72 -7.74 12.26
N ARG A 139 5.78 -6.61 11.56
CA ARG A 139 6.99 -6.12 10.89
C ARG A 139 7.50 -4.78 11.42
N MET A 140 6.80 -4.16 12.39
CA MET A 140 7.24 -2.92 13.04
C MET A 140 8.09 -3.17 14.29
#